data_be1aa87d8f66c8865607cfe62610ae41
#
_entry.id   be1aa87d8f66c8865607cfe62610ae41
#
_cell.length_a   1.000
_cell.length_b   1.000
_cell.length_c   1.000
_cell.angle_alpha   90.00
_cell.angle_beta   90.00
_cell.angle_gamma   90.00
#
_symmetry.space_group_name_H-M   'P 1'
#
loop_
_entity.id
_entity.type
_entity.pdbx_description
1 polymer ?
#
loop_
_entity_poly.entity_id
_entity_poly.type
_entity_poly.pdbx_seq_one_letter_code
_entity_poly.pdbx_strand_id
1 'polypeptide(L)'
;GVKNVRLVYRRTKKQMPADEEELDLAVADGVEFCELLAPKALNGAVLTCDVMELGEPDASGRRSPVATGETVELPATAVICAVGEGIDASLYDAAGVEHDRRGRLAATSTGVEGVWAAGDCRRGPATVVEAIADAAEVARAIAGVDFNKYADCNAQAGREDTCYERKGTLCRDKRNCTKTRCLGCGSVCEVCCDVCPN
;
A
#
# COMPACT_ATOMS: atom_id res chain seq x y z
N GLY A 1 24.06 -4.05 -15.07
CA GLY A 1 22.62 -3.99 -14.93
C GLY A 1 21.89 -4.15 -16.26
N VAL A 2 20.57 -4.23 -16.23
CA VAL A 2 19.71 -4.27 -17.43
C VAL A 2 19.75 -2.89 -18.10
N LYS A 3 19.99 -2.87 -19.43
CA LYS A 3 20.15 -1.59 -20.16
C LYS A 3 18.82 -0.94 -20.54
N ASN A 4 17.80 -1.74 -20.80
CA ASN A 4 16.50 -1.28 -21.26
C ASN A 4 15.44 -1.82 -20.31
N VAL A 5 14.81 -0.94 -19.56
CA VAL A 5 13.70 -1.25 -18.67
C VAL A 5 12.49 -0.49 -19.15
N ARG A 6 11.35 -1.18 -19.30
CA ARG A 6 10.08 -0.57 -19.69
C ARG A 6 9.03 -0.82 -18.65
N LEU A 7 8.27 0.22 -18.33
CA LEU A 7 7.07 0.14 -17.54
C LEU A 7 5.86 0.23 -18.47
N VAL A 8 5.17 -0.88 -18.66
CA VAL A 8 4.00 -0.97 -19.54
C VAL A 8 2.74 -0.79 -18.73
N TYR A 9 1.93 0.22 -19.09
CA TYR A 9 0.72 0.55 -18.37
C TYR A 9 -0.48 0.78 -19.30
N ARG A 10 -1.61 0.16 -18.97
CA ARG A 10 -2.83 0.17 -19.82
C ARG A 10 -3.61 1.49 -19.83
N ARG A 11 -3.19 2.48 -19.05
CA ARG A 11 -3.75 3.84 -19.04
C ARG A 11 -2.61 4.83 -19.22
N THR A 12 -2.88 6.12 -18.97
CA THR A 12 -1.85 7.15 -19.00
C THR A 12 -1.22 7.33 -17.61
N LYS A 13 -0.07 7.99 -17.55
CA LYS A 13 0.64 8.36 -16.32
C LYS A 13 -0.32 9.01 -15.30
N LYS A 14 -1.20 9.89 -15.76
CA LYS A 14 -2.17 10.62 -14.92
C LYS A 14 -3.14 9.70 -14.15
N GLN A 15 -3.43 8.50 -14.66
CA GLN A 15 -4.32 7.54 -13.99
C GLN A 15 -3.56 6.43 -13.26
N MET A 16 -2.25 6.52 -13.20
CA MET A 16 -1.43 5.54 -12.50
C MET A 16 -1.58 5.75 -10.99
N PRO A 17 -1.85 4.68 -10.21
CA PRO A 17 -1.99 4.78 -8.76
C PRO A 17 -0.64 4.77 -8.02
N ALA A 18 0.49 4.77 -8.74
CA ALA A 18 1.82 4.86 -8.15
C ALA A 18 2.09 6.28 -7.62
N ASP A 19 2.99 6.38 -6.66
CA ASP A 19 3.50 7.66 -6.19
C ASP A 19 4.20 8.41 -7.33
N GLU A 20 3.90 9.70 -7.47
CA GLU A 20 4.40 10.50 -8.59
C GLU A 20 5.91 10.71 -8.51
N GLU A 21 6.47 10.88 -7.30
CA GLU A 21 7.90 11.03 -7.09
C GLU A 21 8.65 9.74 -7.43
N GLU A 22 8.11 8.58 -7.04
CA GLU A 22 8.71 7.28 -7.37
C GLU A 22 8.72 7.03 -8.88
N LEU A 23 7.64 7.41 -9.57
CA LEU A 23 7.57 7.30 -11.01
C LEU A 23 8.56 8.23 -11.72
N ASP A 24 8.68 9.47 -11.25
CA ASP A 24 9.62 10.44 -11.81
C ASP A 24 11.08 10.02 -11.59
N LEU A 25 11.39 9.44 -10.43
CA LEU A 25 12.70 8.86 -10.15
C LEU A 25 13.00 7.68 -11.08
N ALA A 26 12.03 6.79 -11.30
CA ALA A 26 12.20 5.67 -12.23
C ALA A 26 12.48 6.14 -13.66
N VAL A 27 11.76 7.18 -14.13
CA VAL A 27 12.00 7.77 -15.45
C VAL A 27 13.39 8.46 -15.51
N ALA A 28 13.78 9.16 -14.45
CA ALA A 28 15.11 9.78 -14.36
C ALA A 28 16.24 8.75 -14.39
N ASP A 29 16.00 7.56 -13.83
CA ASP A 29 16.93 6.42 -13.89
C ASP A 29 16.95 5.71 -15.26
N GLY A 30 16.14 6.17 -16.22
CA GLY A 30 16.11 5.69 -17.59
C GLY A 30 15.07 4.61 -17.88
N VAL A 31 14.06 4.46 -17.02
CA VAL A 31 12.90 3.59 -17.32
C VAL A 31 12.03 4.25 -18.39
N GLU A 32 11.78 3.54 -19.48
CA GLU A 32 10.85 3.95 -20.52
C GLU A 32 9.42 3.68 -20.08
N PHE A 33 8.58 4.74 -19.96
CA PHE A 33 7.19 4.61 -19.60
C PHE A 33 6.32 4.46 -20.86
N CYS A 34 5.73 3.27 -21.05
CA CYS A 34 4.89 2.92 -22.19
C CYS A 34 3.41 3.01 -21.79
N GLU A 35 2.76 4.11 -22.13
CA GLU A 35 1.34 4.35 -21.86
C GLU A 35 0.44 3.62 -22.85
N LEU A 36 -0.80 3.38 -22.42
CA LEU A 36 -1.88 2.85 -23.25
C LEU A 36 -1.50 1.52 -23.92
N LEU A 37 -0.73 0.70 -23.22
CA LEU A 37 -0.39 -0.64 -23.65
C LEU A 37 -0.81 -1.66 -22.58
N ALA A 38 -1.56 -2.69 -22.99
CA ALA A 38 -1.96 -3.79 -22.14
C ALA A 38 -1.25 -5.08 -22.55
N PRO A 39 -0.45 -5.72 -21.69
CA PRO A 39 0.15 -7.01 -21.98
C PRO A 39 -0.89 -8.05 -22.38
N LYS A 40 -0.67 -8.74 -23.49
CA LYS A 40 -1.58 -9.75 -24.06
C LYS A 40 -0.98 -11.14 -24.08
N ALA A 41 0.23 -11.25 -24.59
CA ALA A 41 0.91 -12.53 -24.71
C ALA A 41 2.44 -12.36 -24.66
N LEU A 42 3.13 -13.35 -24.10
CA LEU A 42 4.59 -13.46 -24.13
C LEU A 42 4.98 -14.69 -24.94
N ASN A 43 5.63 -14.47 -26.08
CA ASN A 43 6.10 -15.52 -26.98
C ASN A 43 7.63 -15.45 -27.08
N GLY A 44 8.30 -16.35 -26.39
CA GLY A 44 9.78 -16.32 -26.30
C GLY A 44 10.26 -15.01 -25.68
N ALA A 45 10.99 -14.20 -26.43
CA ALA A 45 11.52 -12.90 -26.00
C ALA A 45 10.70 -11.70 -26.56
N VAL A 46 9.44 -11.89 -26.89
CA VAL A 46 8.57 -10.85 -27.43
C VAL A 46 7.28 -10.76 -26.62
N LEU A 47 7.05 -9.60 -26.03
CA LEU A 47 5.81 -9.23 -25.35
C LEU A 47 4.89 -8.53 -26.37
N THR A 48 3.77 -9.17 -26.67
CA THR A 48 2.71 -8.55 -27.47
C THR A 48 1.77 -7.79 -26.54
N CYS A 49 1.51 -6.52 -26.84
CA CYS A 49 0.60 -5.67 -26.09
C CYS A 49 -0.55 -5.21 -27.01
N ASP A 50 -1.77 -5.16 -26.48
CA ASP A 50 -2.88 -4.47 -27.10
C ASP A 50 -2.70 -2.96 -26.91
N VAL A 51 -2.92 -2.18 -27.98
CA VAL A 51 -2.99 -0.72 -27.92
C VAL A 51 -4.33 -0.33 -27.33
N MET A 52 -4.29 0.54 -26.32
CA MET A 52 -5.46 0.95 -25.57
C MET A 52 -5.81 2.41 -25.83
N GLU A 53 -7.08 2.74 -25.66
CA GLU A 53 -7.57 4.10 -25.54
C GLU A 53 -8.37 4.28 -24.26
N LEU A 54 -8.55 5.52 -23.81
CA LEU A 54 -9.37 5.80 -22.64
C LEU A 54 -10.82 6.00 -23.09
N GLY A 55 -11.70 5.09 -22.68
CA GLY A 55 -13.15 5.18 -22.89
C GLY A 55 -13.77 6.38 -22.16
N GLU A 56 -15.08 6.49 -22.23
CA GLU A 56 -15.83 7.53 -21.54
C GLU A 56 -15.70 7.42 -20.00
N PRO A 57 -15.75 8.55 -19.28
CA PRO A 57 -15.71 8.52 -17.82
C PRO A 57 -16.96 7.87 -17.25
N ASP A 58 -16.79 6.99 -16.26
CA ASP A 58 -17.88 6.43 -15.47
C ASP A 58 -18.44 7.47 -14.47
N ALA A 59 -19.45 7.08 -13.68
CA ALA A 59 -20.08 7.95 -12.69
C ALA A 59 -19.11 8.51 -11.63
N SER A 60 -17.94 7.87 -11.45
CA SER A 60 -16.85 8.33 -10.55
C SER A 60 -15.83 9.21 -11.28
N GLY A 61 -16.01 9.47 -12.57
CA GLY A 61 -15.07 10.19 -13.41
C GLY A 61 -13.87 9.34 -13.89
N ARG A 62 -13.88 8.04 -13.62
CA ARG A 62 -12.81 7.13 -14.01
C ARG A 62 -13.01 6.65 -15.45
N ARG A 63 -11.96 6.79 -16.26
CA ARG A 63 -11.96 6.29 -17.65
C ARG A 63 -11.35 4.90 -17.70
N SER A 64 -12.11 3.94 -18.21
CA SER A 64 -11.65 2.56 -18.40
C SER A 64 -10.86 2.43 -19.69
N PRO A 65 -9.76 1.64 -19.70
CA PRO A 65 -9.02 1.38 -20.93
C PRO A 65 -9.84 0.44 -21.85
N VAL A 66 -9.90 0.78 -23.13
CA VAL A 66 -10.58 0.02 -24.18
C VAL A 66 -9.54 -0.36 -25.23
N ALA A 67 -9.55 -1.61 -25.70
CA ALA A 67 -8.64 -2.03 -26.77
C ALA A 67 -9.06 -1.45 -28.12
N THR A 68 -8.10 -0.88 -28.85
CA THR A 68 -8.33 -0.33 -30.20
C THR A 68 -8.42 -1.41 -31.27
N GLY A 69 -7.97 -2.63 -30.97
CA GLY A 69 -7.80 -3.73 -31.92
C GLY A 69 -6.40 -3.81 -32.53
N GLU A 70 -5.57 -2.80 -32.32
CA GLU A 70 -4.18 -2.80 -32.74
C GLU A 70 -3.27 -3.46 -31.69
N THR A 71 -2.12 -4.00 -32.12
CA THR A 71 -1.14 -4.61 -31.24
C THR A 71 0.26 -4.08 -31.52
N VAL A 72 1.08 -4.05 -30.49
CA VAL A 72 2.51 -3.69 -30.56
C VAL A 72 3.35 -4.81 -29.95
N GLU A 73 4.48 -5.10 -30.58
CA GLU A 73 5.45 -6.08 -30.09
C GLU A 73 6.66 -5.38 -29.44
N LEU A 74 6.96 -5.76 -28.22
CA LEU A 74 8.08 -5.23 -27.47
C LEU A 74 9.10 -6.37 -27.21
N PRO A 75 10.38 -6.19 -27.55
CA PRO A 75 11.41 -7.13 -27.15
C PRO A 75 11.52 -7.18 -25.61
N ALA A 76 11.43 -8.38 -25.04
CA ALA A 76 11.48 -8.57 -23.59
C ALA A 76 12.20 -9.88 -23.23
N THR A 77 13.35 -9.77 -22.59
CA THR A 77 14.11 -10.93 -22.07
C THR A 77 13.58 -11.40 -20.72
N ALA A 78 12.93 -10.51 -19.98
CA ALA A 78 12.23 -10.79 -18.72
C ALA A 78 11.00 -9.91 -18.60
N VAL A 79 9.93 -10.44 -18.02
CA VAL A 79 8.70 -9.70 -17.72
C VAL A 79 8.36 -9.88 -16.25
N ILE A 80 8.17 -8.76 -15.54
CA ILE A 80 7.74 -8.75 -14.15
C ILE A 80 6.29 -8.27 -14.12
N CYS A 81 5.40 -9.12 -13.61
CA CYS A 81 4.00 -8.78 -13.42
C CYS A 81 3.81 -8.03 -12.10
N ALA A 82 3.55 -6.72 -12.19
CA ALA A 82 3.24 -5.85 -11.05
C ALA A 82 1.79 -5.32 -11.17
N VAL A 83 0.85 -6.22 -11.44
CA VAL A 83 -0.56 -5.88 -11.75
C VAL A 83 -1.47 -5.83 -10.52
N GLY A 84 -0.90 -5.97 -9.34
CA GLY A 84 -1.58 -6.06 -8.05
C GLY A 84 -1.87 -7.51 -7.66
N GLU A 85 -2.27 -7.67 -6.41
CA GLU A 85 -2.64 -8.95 -5.82
C GLU A 85 -4.12 -8.95 -5.47
N GLY A 86 -4.72 -10.12 -5.44
CA GLY A 86 -6.09 -10.34 -5.01
C GLY A 86 -6.12 -11.21 -3.75
N ILE A 87 -7.20 -11.10 -3.00
CA ILE A 87 -7.46 -12.00 -1.88
C ILE A 87 -7.91 -13.34 -2.46
N ASP A 88 -7.26 -14.43 -2.04
CA ASP A 88 -7.77 -15.78 -2.27
C ASP A 88 -8.88 -16.07 -1.25
N ALA A 89 -10.11 -15.95 -1.70
CA ALA A 89 -11.29 -16.16 -0.86
C ALA A 89 -11.62 -17.63 -0.62
N SER A 90 -10.89 -18.57 -1.20
CA SER A 90 -11.19 -20.01 -1.08
C SER A 90 -11.20 -20.50 0.37
N LEU A 91 -10.35 -19.95 1.23
CA LEU A 91 -10.34 -20.24 2.66
C LEU A 91 -11.59 -19.69 3.36
N TYR A 92 -12.08 -18.53 2.94
CA TYR A 92 -13.30 -17.93 3.49
C TYR A 92 -14.52 -18.75 3.09
N ASP A 93 -14.61 -19.13 1.81
CA ASP A 93 -15.67 -20.02 1.31
C ASP A 93 -15.70 -21.34 2.09
N ALA A 94 -14.55 -21.98 2.27
CA ALA A 94 -14.42 -23.23 3.00
C ALA A 94 -14.80 -23.11 4.49
N ALA A 95 -14.57 -21.94 5.09
CA ALA A 95 -14.89 -21.66 6.49
C ALA A 95 -16.29 -21.04 6.69
N GLY A 96 -17.03 -20.75 5.62
CA GLY A 96 -18.33 -20.11 5.68
C GLY A 96 -18.27 -18.63 6.11
N VAL A 97 -17.14 -17.95 5.83
CA VAL A 97 -16.94 -16.54 6.14
C VAL A 97 -17.48 -15.67 5.00
N GLU A 98 -18.38 -14.75 5.32
CA GLU A 98 -18.92 -13.82 4.34
C GLU A 98 -17.87 -12.79 3.87
N HIS A 99 -17.79 -12.57 2.56
CA HIS A 99 -16.91 -11.62 1.93
C HIS A 99 -17.55 -10.98 0.69
N ASP A 100 -16.98 -9.86 0.24
CA ASP A 100 -17.39 -9.20 -1.01
C ASP A 100 -16.85 -9.95 -2.25
N ARG A 101 -17.22 -9.48 -3.45
CA ARG A 101 -16.77 -10.05 -4.74
C ARG A 101 -15.26 -10.05 -4.94
N ARG A 102 -14.51 -9.30 -4.12
CA ARG A 102 -13.05 -9.19 -4.16
C ARG A 102 -12.38 -9.93 -3.00
N GLY A 103 -13.12 -10.71 -2.24
CA GLY A 103 -12.64 -11.43 -1.07
C GLY A 103 -12.43 -10.56 0.17
N ARG A 104 -12.99 -9.33 0.22
CA ARG A 104 -12.79 -8.43 1.35
C ARG A 104 -13.82 -8.67 2.43
N LEU A 105 -13.39 -8.60 3.68
CA LEU A 105 -14.28 -8.65 4.83
C LEU A 105 -14.57 -7.24 5.36
N ALA A 106 -15.82 -7.03 5.78
CA ALA A 106 -16.26 -5.75 6.33
C ALA A 106 -15.62 -5.43 7.69
N ALA A 107 -15.33 -6.47 8.48
CA ALA A 107 -14.77 -6.35 9.82
C ALA A 107 -13.62 -7.33 10.04
N THR A 108 -12.87 -7.15 11.13
CA THR A 108 -11.83 -8.07 11.57
C THR A 108 -12.42 -9.38 12.13
N SER A 109 -13.61 -9.32 12.71
CA SER A 109 -14.36 -10.51 13.11
C SER A 109 -14.96 -11.20 11.89
N THR A 110 -14.71 -12.49 11.73
CA THR A 110 -15.22 -13.28 10.61
C THR A 110 -16.62 -13.85 10.86
N GLY A 111 -17.15 -13.72 12.08
CA GLY A 111 -18.37 -14.41 12.50
C GLY A 111 -18.16 -15.89 12.87
N VAL A 112 -17.02 -16.46 12.57
CA VAL A 112 -16.65 -17.82 12.99
C VAL A 112 -15.89 -17.74 14.31
N GLU A 113 -16.29 -18.54 15.30
CA GLU A 113 -15.68 -18.53 16.63
C GLU A 113 -14.18 -18.84 16.56
N GLY A 114 -13.37 -18.00 17.19
CA GLY A 114 -11.91 -18.14 17.23
C GLY A 114 -11.19 -17.77 15.93
N VAL A 115 -11.91 -17.30 14.88
CA VAL A 115 -11.32 -16.91 13.59
C VAL A 115 -11.43 -15.41 13.36
N TRP A 116 -10.31 -14.79 13.10
CA TRP A 116 -10.17 -13.35 12.86
C TRP A 116 -9.38 -13.11 11.58
N ALA A 117 -9.62 -11.98 10.95
CA ALA A 117 -8.87 -11.58 9.76
C ALA A 117 -8.36 -10.14 9.92
N ALA A 118 -7.11 -9.90 9.51
CA ALA A 118 -6.47 -8.59 9.62
C ALA A 118 -5.54 -8.32 8.43
N GLY A 119 -5.29 -7.05 8.12
CA GLY A 119 -4.39 -6.66 7.05
C GLY A 119 -4.92 -6.99 5.66
N ASP A 120 -4.03 -7.32 4.75
CA ASP A 120 -4.35 -7.46 3.32
C ASP A 120 -5.32 -8.62 3.04
N CYS A 121 -5.30 -9.69 3.82
CA CYS A 121 -6.27 -10.78 3.68
C CYS A 121 -7.71 -10.33 3.99
N ARG A 122 -7.89 -9.27 4.80
CA ARG A 122 -9.21 -8.71 5.10
C ARG A 122 -9.65 -7.65 4.09
N ARG A 123 -8.80 -6.68 3.83
CA ARG A 123 -9.16 -5.45 3.10
C ARG A 123 -8.62 -5.38 1.67
N GLY A 124 -7.75 -6.30 1.27
CA GLY A 124 -6.94 -6.20 0.07
C GLY A 124 -5.65 -5.42 0.31
N PRO A 125 -4.76 -5.33 -0.69
CA PRO A 125 -3.51 -4.60 -0.57
C PRO A 125 -3.71 -3.18 -0.04
N ALA A 126 -3.02 -2.85 1.05
CA ALA A 126 -3.13 -1.59 1.77
C ALA A 126 -1.78 -1.19 2.39
N THR A 127 -1.78 -0.20 3.27
CA THR A 127 -0.56 0.26 3.94
C THR A 127 -0.21 -0.60 5.16
N VAL A 128 1.07 -0.61 5.52
CA VAL A 128 1.55 -1.27 6.75
C VAL A 128 0.84 -0.71 7.99
N VAL A 129 0.55 0.59 8.03
CA VAL A 129 -0.15 1.25 9.14
C VAL A 129 -1.56 0.68 9.30
N GLU A 130 -2.28 0.45 8.21
CA GLU A 130 -3.61 -0.15 8.23
C GLU A 130 -3.58 -1.61 8.68
N ALA A 131 -2.58 -2.36 8.25
CA ALA A 131 -2.39 -3.74 8.72
C ALA A 131 -2.12 -3.80 10.23
N ILE A 132 -1.31 -2.87 10.77
CA ILE A 132 -1.05 -2.74 12.20
C ILE A 132 -2.32 -2.35 12.96
N ALA A 133 -3.14 -1.45 12.41
CA ALA A 133 -4.41 -1.05 13.01
C ALA A 133 -5.40 -2.23 13.11
N ASP A 134 -5.54 -3.01 12.04
CA ASP A 134 -6.35 -4.23 12.05
C ASP A 134 -5.84 -5.25 13.07
N ALA A 135 -4.51 -5.48 13.11
CA ALA A 135 -3.91 -6.41 14.06
C ALA A 135 -4.14 -5.97 15.51
N ALA A 136 -4.08 -4.67 15.78
CA ALA A 136 -4.37 -4.12 17.10
C ALA A 136 -5.84 -4.32 17.50
N GLU A 137 -6.77 -4.20 16.55
CA GLU A 137 -8.19 -4.47 16.77
C GLU A 137 -8.42 -5.94 17.13
N VAL A 138 -7.83 -6.87 16.37
CA VAL A 138 -7.90 -8.32 16.63
C VAL A 138 -7.29 -8.65 17.99
N ALA A 139 -6.12 -8.10 18.32
CA ALA A 139 -5.47 -8.35 19.60
C ALA A 139 -6.32 -7.89 20.78
N ARG A 140 -7.02 -6.75 20.66
CA ARG A 140 -7.98 -6.28 21.69
C ARG A 140 -9.13 -7.25 21.85
N ALA A 141 -9.71 -7.69 20.75
CA ALA A 141 -10.83 -8.62 20.78
C ALA A 141 -10.46 -9.96 21.43
N ILE A 142 -9.30 -10.51 21.09
CA ILE A 142 -8.81 -11.78 21.68
C ILE A 142 -8.47 -11.62 23.15
N ALA A 143 -7.78 -10.52 23.52
CA ALA A 143 -7.34 -10.31 24.90
C ALA A 143 -8.46 -9.83 25.83
N GLY A 144 -9.60 -9.39 25.31
CA GLY A 144 -10.67 -8.76 26.09
C GLY A 144 -10.21 -7.45 26.78
N VAL A 145 -9.15 -6.81 26.26
CA VAL A 145 -8.54 -5.62 26.84
C VAL A 145 -8.83 -4.41 25.95
N ASP A 146 -9.38 -3.36 26.53
CA ASP A 146 -9.46 -2.07 25.84
C ASP A 146 -8.07 -1.40 25.84
N PHE A 147 -7.40 -1.44 24.69
CA PHE A 147 -6.10 -0.77 24.50
C PHE A 147 -6.20 0.76 24.39
N ASN A 148 -7.33 1.39 24.68
CA ASN A 148 -7.38 2.81 24.97
C ASN A 148 -6.41 3.22 26.10
N LYS A 149 -5.80 2.24 26.76
CA LYS A 149 -4.63 2.41 27.61
C LYS A 149 -3.45 3.14 26.93
N TYR A 150 -3.39 3.19 25.60
CA TYR A 150 -2.39 4.04 24.91
C TYR A 150 -2.84 5.51 24.81
N ALA A 151 -4.12 5.78 24.73
CA ALA A 151 -4.64 7.13 24.95
C ALA A 151 -4.40 7.59 26.40
N ASP A 152 -4.58 6.68 27.36
CA ASP A 152 -4.24 6.91 28.77
C ASP A 152 -2.76 7.04 29.06
N CYS A 153 -1.85 6.50 28.24
CA CYS A 153 -0.42 6.76 28.40
C CYS A 153 -0.05 8.24 28.23
N ASN A 154 -0.83 8.99 27.46
CA ASN A 154 -0.70 10.44 27.39
C ASN A 154 -1.46 11.16 28.54
N ALA A 155 -2.59 10.60 28.98
CA ALA A 155 -3.42 11.16 30.06
C ALA A 155 -2.88 10.83 31.46
N GLN A 156 -2.41 9.60 31.69
CA GLN A 156 -1.84 9.19 32.99
C GLN A 156 -0.44 9.74 33.24
N ALA A 157 0.18 10.32 32.21
CA ALA A 157 1.51 10.84 32.45
C ALA A 157 1.51 12.02 33.39
N GLY A 158 0.34 12.69 33.72
CA GLY A 158 0.37 13.88 34.55
C GLY A 158 1.58 14.74 34.21
N ARG A 159 2.11 14.51 33.01
CA ARG A 159 3.41 14.92 32.57
C ARG A 159 3.16 16.12 31.72
N GLU A 160 3.32 17.25 32.37
CA GLU A 160 3.44 18.53 31.71
C GLU A 160 4.51 18.56 30.60
N ASP A 161 5.40 17.53 30.61
CA ASP A 161 6.29 17.29 29.51
C ASP A 161 5.52 16.76 28.33
N THR A 162 5.15 17.60 27.39
CA THR A 162 4.66 17.13 26.11
C THR A 162 5.68 16.18 25.48
N CYS A 163 5.22 15.13 24.87
CA CYS A 163 6.09 14.15 24.18
C CYS A 163 7.07 14.84 23.21
N TYR A 164 6.74 16.03 22.73
CA TYR A 164 7.54 16.85 21.84
C TYR A 164 8.71 17.56 22.54
N GLU A 165 8.52 18.12 23.71
CA GLU A 165 9.62 18.72 24.49
C GLU A 165 10.63 17.69 24.92
N ARG A 166 10.16 16.50 25.30
CA ARG A 166 11.02 15.36 25.57
C ARG A 166 11.76 14.86 24.34
N LYS A 167 11.11 14.78 23.18
CA LYS A 167 11.79 14.43 21.92
C LYS A 167 12.94 15.37 21.63
N GLY A 168 12.74 16.67 21.72
CA GLY A 168 13.77 17.67 21.52
C GLY A 168 14.93 17.55 22.52
N THR A 169 14.65 17.23 23.78
CA THR A 169 15.66 17.05 24.82
C THR A 169 16.39 15.71 24.67
N LEU A 170 15.69 14.64 24.34
CA LEU A 170 16.23 13.29 24.16
C LEU A 170 17.07 13.14 22.90
N CYS A 171 16.73 13.87 21.84
CA CYS A 171 17.53 13.90 20.61
C CYS A 171 18.90 14.59 20.80
N ARG A 172 19.03 15.46 21.80
CA ARG A 172 20.33 16.07 22.18
C ARG A 172 21.20 15.16 23.02
N ASP A 173 20.61 14.26 23.79
CA ASP A 173 21.32 13.27 24.60
C ASP A 173 21.22 11.87 23.97
N LYS A 174 22.22 11.53 23.17
CA LYS A 174 22.32 10.23 22.48
C LYS A 174 22.17 9.01 23.42
N ARG A 175 22.43 9.14 24.71
CA ARG A 175 22.34 8.05 25.69
C ARG A 175 20.90 7.76 26.08
N ASN A 176 20.00 8.71 25.93
CA ASN A 176 18.59 8.55 26.26
C ASN A 176 17.70 8.24 25.04
N CYS A 177 18.20 8.41 23.83
CA CYS A 177 17.47 8.10 22.58
C CYS A 177 17.08 6.62 22.46
N THR A 178 17.81 5.72 23.10
CA THR A 178 17.52 4.27 23.08
C THR A 178 16.29 3.87 23.89
N LYS A 179 15.81 4.72 24.77
CA LYS A 179 14.63 4.44 25.63
C LYS A 179 13.32 4.90 25.02
N THR A 180 13.37 5.66 23.96
CA THR A 180 12.21 6.11 23.20
C THR A 180 12.39 5.63 21.77
N ARG A 181 11.31 5.34 21.08
CA ARG A 181 11.35 4.99 19.64
C ARG A 181 11.83 6.14 18.74
N CYS A 182 12.38 7.19 19.31
CA CYS A 182 12.99 8.29 18.61
C CYS A 182 14.34 7.87 18.07
N LEU A 183 14.49 7.83 16.75
CA LEU A 183 15.72 7.48 16.06
C LEU A 183 16.81 8.55 16.17
N GLY A 184 16.56 9.66 16.87
CA GLY A 184 17.50 10.75 17.02
C GLY A 184 17.82 11.46 15.71
N CYS A 185 16.88 11.49 14.79
CA CYS A 185 17.05 12.05 13.45
C CYS A 185 17.14 13.59 13.38
N GLY A 186 17.30 14.28 14.53
CA GLY A 186 17.60 15.70 14.60
C GLY A 186 16.66 16.58 13.76
N SER A 187 17.20 17.22 12.74
CA SER A 187 16.47 18.12 11.84
C SER A 187 15.39 17.44 10.98
N VAL A 188 15.42 16.12 10.86
CA VAL A 188 14.42 15.35 10.10
C VAL A 188 13.15 15.09 10.92
N CYS A 189 13.21 15.27 12.25
CA CYS A 189 12.03 15.12 13.12
C CYS A 189 10.92 16.15 12.82
N GLU A 190 11.26 17.32 12.31
CA GLU A 190 10.31 18.36 11.89
C GLU A 190 9.52 17.88 10.67
N VAL A 191 10.18 17.25 9.72
CA VAL A 191 9.54 16.73 8.51
C VAL A 191 8.54 15.61 8.85
N CYS A 192 8.85 14.73 9.80
CA CYS A 192 7.90 13.71 10.25
C CYS A 192 6.66 14.32 10.94
N CYS A 193 6.79 15.48 11.59
CA CYS A 193 5.67 16.19 12.19
C CYS A 193 4.78 16.85 11.14
N ASP A 194 5.35 17.29 10.03
CA ASP A 194 4.61 17.95 8.94
C ASP A 194 3.89 16.93 8.03
N VAL A 195 4.38 15.69 7.96
CA VAL A 195 3.86 14.65 7.07
C VAL A 195 3.01 13.60 7.82
N CYS A 196 3.16 13.46 9.14
CA CYS A 196 2.40 12.51 9.93
C CYS A 196 1.18 13.18 10.55
N PRO A 197 -0.06 12.82 10.15
CA PRO A 197 -1.30 13.43 10.65
C PRO A 197 -1.70 12.97 12.06
N ASN A 198 -0.79 12.43 12.87
CA ASN A 198 -1.02 12.01 14.26
C ASN A 198 -0.38 12.98 15.25
#